data_ba95ebad4a22eb77513f4b00c3909985
#
_entry.id   ba95ebad4a22eb77513f4b00c3909985
#
_cell.length_a   1.000
_cell.length_b   1.000
_cell.length_c   1.000
_cell.angle_alpha   90.00
_cell.angle_beta   90.00
_cell.angle_gamma   90.00
#
_symmetry.space_group_name_H-M   'P 1'
#
loop_
_entity.id
_entity.type
_entity.pdbx_description
1 polymer ?
#
loop_
_entity_poly.entity_id
_entity_poly.type
_entity_poly.pdbx_seq_one_letter_code
_entity_poly.pdbx_strand_id
1 'polypeptide(L)'
;LADVLTSAAAAVEGRANRLELPPVRSAAVILVDGLGMSALRSRPGHARRLLEAVPRRRGSLDAGFPTTTAAALATLTTGLAAGEHGLIGYSALDRENDRVVNQLRGWDARARAELWQPHPTVFERAAAQGIDPVVIGAERYRDTGFTTAVLRGARFVAHRSVAERVEAALELLRGGERRLVYVYIPELDQAGHAEGCGSAAWTRRLEELDAALGPLAQGAP
;
A
#
# COMPACT_ATOMS: atom_id res chain seq x y z
N LEU A 1 2.96 9.22 -5.68
CA LEU A 1 2.33 8.17 -4.86
C LEU A 1 0.92 8.56 -4.43
N ALA A 2 0.68 9.82 -4.05
CA ALA A 2 -0.64 10.34 -3.64
C ALA A 2 -1.75 10.06 -4.66
N ASP A 3 -1.42 10.05 -5.94
CA ASP A 3 -2.38 9.86 -7.02
C ASP A 3 -2.79 8.39 -7.25
N VAL A 4 -2.11 7.40 -6.65
CA VAL A 4 -2.33 5.98 -6.99
C VAL A 4 -3.68 5.48 -6.48
N LEU A 5 -3.87 5.49 -5.16
CA LEU A 5 -5.12 4.97 -4.57
C LEU A 5 -6.32 5.89 -4.87
N THR A 6 -6.09 7.21 -4.93
CA THR A 6 -7.11 8.19 -5.32
C THR A 6 -7.57 7.98 -6.77
N SER A 7 -6.66 7.67 -7.70
CA SER A 7 -7.03 7.36 -9.08
C SER A 7 -7.75 6.02 -9.19
N ALA A 8 -7.32 5.00 -8.43
CA ALA A 8 -8.01 3.72 -8.38
C ALA A 8 -9.45 3.86 -7.86
N ALA A 9 -9.66 4.63 -6.79
CA ALA A 9 -11.00 4.92 -6.27
C ALA A 9 -11.85 5.66 -7.31
N ALA A 10 -11.31 6.70 -7.94
CA ALA A 10 -12.02 7.47 -8.98
C ALA A 10 -12.37 6.61 -10.19
N ALA A 11 -11.51 5.65 -10.59
CA ALA A 11 -11.82 4.70 -11.66
C ALA A 11 -13.01 3.79 -11.29
N VAL A 12 -13.11 3.32 -10.03
CA VAL A 12 -14.26 2.55 -9.54
C VAL A 12 -15.52 3.41 -9.46
N GLU A 13 -15.39 4.71 -9.21
CA GLU A 13 -16.49 5.67 -9.24
C GLU A 13 -16.94 6.05 -10.67
N GLY A 14 -16.16 5.66 -11.69
CA GLY A 14 -16.41 6.06 -13.09
C GLY A 14 -16.03 7.50 -13.38
N ARG A 15 -15.17 8.12 -12.58
CA ARG A 15 -14.71 9.51 -12.72
C ARG A 15 -13.33 9.61 -13.37
N ALA A 16 -13.05 10.74 -14.01
CA ALA A 16 -11.72 11.07 -14.48
C ALA A 16 -10.71 11.08 -13.33
N ASN A 17 -9.48 10.65 -13.60
CA ASN A 17 -8.43 10.52 -12.60
C ASN A 17 -7.04 10.85 -13.18
N ARG A 18 -6.08 11.16 -12.29
CA ARG A 18 -4.74 11.61 -12.69
C ARG A 18 -3.89 10.56 -13.41
N LEU A 19 -4.14 9.29 -13.16
CA LEU A 19 -3.43 8.19 -13.81
C LEU A 19 -4.11 7.73 -15.10
N GLU A 20 -5.20 8.39 -15.51
CA GLU A 20 -5.97 8.06 -16.71
C GLU A 20 -6.40 6.59 -16.73
N LEU A 21 -6.72 6.04 -15.57
CA LEU A 21 -7.26 4.69 -15.46
C LEU A 21 -8.66 4.65 -16.04
N PRO A 22 -8.99 3.63 -16.83
CA PRO A 22 -10.35 3.47 -17.35
C PRO A 22 -11.35 3.20 -16.23
N PRO A 23 -12.63 3.51 -16.42
CA PRO A 23 -13.68 3.09 -15.49
C PRO A 23 -13.67 1.57 -15.31
N VAL A 24 -13.71 1.12 -14.06
CA VAL A 24 -13.71 -0.30 -13.70
C VAL A 24 -14.72 -0.57 -12.59
N ARG A 25 -15.17 -1.80 -12.46
CA ARG A 25 -16.10 -2.19 -11.39
C ARG A 25 -15.39 -2.30 -10.04
N SER A 26 -14.16 -2.81 -10.04
CA SER A 26 -13.32 -2.91 -8.86
C SER A 26 -11.85 -2.72 -9.23
N ALA A 27 -11.05 -2.28 -8.27
CA ALA A 27 -9.63 -2.04 -8.46
C ALA A 27 -8.83 -2.59 -7.27
N ALA A 28 -7.62 -3.12 -7.54
CA ALA A 28 -6.66 -3.48 -6.51
C ALA A 28 -5.40 -2.65 -6.64
N VAL A 29 -4.91 -2.14 -5.51
CA VAL A 29 -3.60 -1.50 -5.38
C VAL A 29 -2.73 -2.37 -4.49
N ILE A 30 -1.64 -2.88 -5.05
CA ILE A 30 -0.69 -3.74 -4.34
C ILE A 30 0.55 -2.90 -4.03
N LEU A 31 0.79 -2.67 -2.75
CA LEU A 31 1.98 -1.98 -2.28
C LEU A 31 3.00 -3.01 -1.80
N VAL A 32 4.17 -2.99 -2.43
CA VAL A 32 5.33 -3.79 -2.03
C VAL A 32 6.35 -2.87 -1.37
N ASP A 33 6.48 -3.00 -0.05
CA ASP A 33 7.42 -2.19 0.72
C ASP A 33 8.87 -2.63 0.46
N GLY A 34 9.79 -1.67 0.40
CA GLY A 34 11.20 -1.94 0.11
C GLY A 34 11.52 -2.29 -1.35
N LEU A 35 10.56 -2.16 -2.29
CA LEU A 35 10.79 -2.44 -3.71
C LEU A 35 10.64 -1.18 -4.57
N GLY A 36 11.75 -0.62 -4.98
CA GLY A 36 11.77 0.45 -5.98
C GLY A 36 12.02 -0.08 -7.41
N MET A 37 11.65 0.71 -8.42
CA MET A 37 11.82 0.36 -9.82
C MET A 37 13.29 0.08 -10.20
N SER A 38 14.25 0.78 -9.60
CA SER A 38 15.68 0.54 -9.80
C SER A 38 16.10 -0.85 -9.32
N ALA A 39 15.65 -1.25 -8.11
CA ALA A 39 15.92 -2.57 -7.56
C ALA A 39 15.28 -3.68 -8.41
N LEU A 40 14.06 -3.47 -8.87
CA LEU A 40 13.36 -4.41 -9.76
C LEU A 40 14.10 -4.60 -11.09
N ARG A 41 14.51 -3.52 -11.76
CA ARG A 41 15.24 -3.55 -13.04
C ARG A 41 16.65 -4.12 -12.92
N SER A 42 17.28 -4.04 -11.76
CA SER A 42 18.62 -4.61 -11.55
C SER A 42 18.63 -6.13 -11.42
N ARG A 43 17.46 -6.78 -11.35
CA ARG A 43 17.32 -8.23 -11.14
C ARG A 43 16.29 -8.88 -12.08
N PRO A 44 16.46 -8.74 -13.40
CA PRO A 44 15.44 -9.19 -14.36
C PRO A 44 15.21 -10.70 -14.35
N GLY A 45 16.23 -11.49 -13.97
CA GLY A 45 16.10 -12.95 -13.85
C GLY A 45 15.23 -13.42 -12.69
N HIS A 46 15.04 -12.57 -11.67
CA HIS A 46 14.30 -12.88 -10.43
C HIS A 46 12.91 -12.24 -10.35
N ALA A 47 12.55 -11.38 -11.32
CA ALA A 47 11.29 -10.64 -11.33
C ALA A 47 10.74 -10.48 -12.76
N ARG A 48 10.76 -11.56 -13.51
CA ARG A 48 10.43 -11.55 -14.93
C ARG A 48 8.98 -11.13 -15.20
N ARG A 49 8.02 -11.70 -14.46
CA ARG A 49 6.59 -11.43 -14.65
C ARG A 49 6.25 -10.01 -14.25
N LEU A 50 6.80 -9.53 -13.14
CA LEU A 50 6.65 -8.14 -12.71
C LEU A 50 7.17 -7.17 -13.77
N LEU A 51 8.35 -7.43 -14.33
CA LEU A 51 8.94 -6.57 -15.36
C LEU A 51 8.16 -6.62 -16.69
N GLU A 52 7.61 -7.77 -17.06
CA GLU A 52 6.73 -7.91 -18.22
C GLU A 52 5.44 -7.09 -18.06
N ALA A 53 4.94 -6.98 -16.84
CA ALA A 53 3.74 -6.19 -16.51
C ALA A 53 4.00 -4.67 -16.47
N VAL A 54 5.26 -4.21 -16.38
CA VAL A 54 5.58 -2.77 -16.37
C VAL A 54 5.30 -2.16 -17.73
N PRO A 55 4.42 -1.15 -17.83
CA PRO A 55 4.11 -0.49 -19.09
C PRO A 55 5.35 0.17 -19.71
N ARG A 56 5.63 -0.08 -20.97
CA ARG A 56 6.81 0.48 -21.67
C ARG A 56 6.78 2.00 -21.79
N ARG A 57 5.61 2.62 -21.81
CA ARG A 57 5.42 4.07 -22.04
C ARG A 57 5.17 4.91 -20.78
N ARG A 58 4.80 4.29 -19.68
CA ARG A 58 4.52 4.99 -18.42
C ARG A 58 5.63 4.70 -17.44
N GLY A 59 6.66 5.43 -17.37
CA GLY A 59 7.80 5.30 -16.47
C GLY A 59 7.50 4.82 -15.03
N SER A 60 8.30 5.20 -14.10
CA SER A 60 8.04 5.03 -12.66
C SER A 60 7.32 6.25 -12.11
N LEU A 61 6.49 6.05 -11.11
CA LEU A 61 5.93 7.14 -10.30
C LEU A 61 6.93 7.49 -9.19
N ASP A 62 6.94 8.77 -8.81
CA ASP A 62 7.71 9.22 -7.65
C ASP A 62 6.99 8.79 -6.36
N ALA A 63 7.76 8.20 -5.44
CA ALA A 63 7.26 7.84 -4.12
C ALA A 63 7.07 9.07 -3.20
N GLY A 64 7.63 10.22 -3.57
CA GLY A 64 7.66 11.42 -2.72
C GLY A 64 8.82 11.39 -1.72
N PHE A 65 8.87 12.42 -0.87
CA PHE A 65 9.87 12.56 0.19
C PHE A 65 9.20 12.97 1.51
N PRO A 66 9.64 12.37 2.64
CA PRO A 66 10.63 11.29 2.79
C PRO A 66 10.07 9.92 2.37
N THR A 67 10.95 9.03 1.91
CA THR A 67 10.60 7.67 1.45
C THR A 67 10.53 6.67 2.62
N THR A 68 9.91 7.06 3.72
CA THR A 68 9.70 6.18 4.88
C THR A 68 8.34 5.48 4.77
N THR A 69 8.21 4.29 5.34
CA THR A 69 6.96 3.53 5.36
C THR A 69 5.80 4.39 5.89
N ALA A 70 6.00 5.11 6.99
CA ALA A 70 4.96 5.95 7.59
C ALA A 70 4.47 7.05 6.62
N ALA A 71 5.40 7.80 6.01
CA ALA A 71 5.07 8.86 5.07
C ALA A 71 4.46 8.30 3.78
N ALA A 72 5.03 7.24 3.22
CA ALA A 72 4.57 6.65 1.96
C ALA A 72 3.16 6.06 2.07
N LEU A 73 2.88 5.28 3.14
CA LEU A 73 1.55 4.72 3.34
C LEU A 73 0.51 5.82 3.61
N ALA A 74 0.82 6.79 4.45
CA ALA A 74 -0.09 7.90 4.70
C ALA A 74 -0.37 8.72 3.43
N THR A 75 0.68 9.01 2.63
CA THR A 75 0.52 9.68 1.33
C THR A 75 -0.39 8.89 0.38
N LEU A 76 -0.17 7.58 0.26
CA LEU A 76 -0.98 6.72 -0.59
C LEU A 76 -2.45 6.72 -0.17
N THR A 77 -2.70 6.57 1.13
CA THR A 77 -4.05 6.31 1.65
C THR A 77 -4.86 7.57 1.96
N THR A 78 -4.21 8.73 2.08
CA THR A 78 -4.91 10.03 2.18
C THR A 78 -4.99 10.76 0.85
N GLY A 79 -4.03 10.52 -0.06
CA GLY A 79 -3.86 11.31 -1.28
C GLY A 79 -3.21 12.68 -1.03
N LEU A 80 -2.60 12.89 0.14
CA LEU A 80 -1.98 14.14 0.57
C LEU A 80 -0.45 14.00 0.62
N ALA A 81 0.25 15.12 0.57
CA ALA A 81 1.71 15.13 0.77
C ALA A 81 2.07 14.95 2.26
N ALA A 82 3.29 14.50 2.53
CA ALA A 82 3.77 14.23 3.89
C ALA A 82 3.65 15.44 4.84
N GLY A 83 3.88 16.65 4.32
CA GLY A 83 3.71 17.90 5.07
C GLY A 83 2.27 18.26 5.42
N GLU A 84 1.29 17.66 4.72
CA GLU A 84 -0.14 17.89 4.96
C GLU A 84 -0.71 16.88 5.96
N HIS A 85 -0.40 15.58 5.82
CA HIS A 85 -0.93 14.55 6.71
C HIS A 85 -0.13 14.34 7.99
N GLY A 86 1.06 14.90 8.13
CA GLY A 86 1.85 14.95 9.36
C GLY A 86 2.60 13.66 9.75
N LEU A 87 2.47 12.55 9.00
CA LEU A 87 3.19 11.30 9.23
C LEU A 87 4.46 11.29 8.35
N ILE A 88 5.59 11.72 8.90
CA ILE A 88 6.78 12.05 8.11
C ILE A 88 7.92 11.04 8.24
N GLY A 89 7.86 10.12 9.19
CA GLY A 89 9.00 9.22 9.40
C GLY A 89 8.77 8.14 10.42
N TYR A 90 9.89 7.53 10.82
CA TYR A 90 9.89 6.49 11.85
C TYR A 90 9.54 7.06 13.23
N SER A 91 10.04 8.26 13.53
CA SER A 91 9.80 8.95 14.80
C SER A 91 9.56 10.44 14.58
N ALA A 92 8.67 11.00 15.40
CA ALA A 92 8.40 12.44 15.41
C ALA A 92 8.22 12.94 16.84
N LEU A 93 8.46 14.24 17.05
CA LEU A 93 8.28 14.90 18.34
C LEU A 93 6.79 15.15 18.58
N ASP A 94 6.25 14.55 19.61
CA ASP A 94 4.96 14.90 20.20
C ASP A 94 5.18 16.10 21.14
N ARG A 95 4.90 17.28 20.62
CA ARG A 95 5.16 18.54 21.34
C ARG A 95 4.23 18.75 22.52
N GLU A 96 3.03 18.20 22.46
CA GLU A 96 2.05 18.36 23.55
C GLU A 96 2.46 17.55 24.79
N ASN A 97 3.10 16.40 24.60
CA ASN A 97 3.52 15.52 25.67
C ASN A 97 5.04 15.50 25.89
N ASP A 98 5.80 16.37 25.18
CA ASP A 98 7.27 16.52 25.25
C ASP A 98 8.00 15.15 25.15
N ARG A 99 7.67 14.38 24.13
CA ARG A 99 8.24 13.04 23.92
C ARG A 99 8.42 12.71 22.45
N VAL A 100 9.33 11.80 22.15
CA VAL A 100 9.46 11.21 20.81
C VAL A 100 8.52 10.01 20.68
N VAL A 101 7.67 10.03 19.66
CA VAL A 101 6.74 8.95 19.32
C VAL A 101 7.23 8.23 18.06
N ASN A 102 7.30 6.90 18.13
CA ASN A 102 7.50 6.07 16.96
C ASN A 102 6.18 6.00 16.17
N GLN A 103 6.16 6.56 14.95
CA GLN A 103 4.94 6.68 14.15
C GLN A 103 4.40 5.35 13.60
N LEU A 104 5.16 4.26 13.68
CA LEU A 104 4.69 2.92 13.33
C LEU A 104 4.14 2.12 14.53
N ARG A 105 4.69 2.36 15.76
CA ARG A 105 4.43 1.48 16.92
C ARG A 105 4.13 2.23 18.21
N GLY A 106 4.38 3.53 18.29
CA GLY A 106 4.33 4.32 19.53
C GLY A 106 2.96 4.92 19.86
N TRP A 107 1.90 4.35 19.35
CA TRP A 107 0.53 4.84 19.53
C TRP A 107 -0.04 4.40 20.88
N ASP A 108 -0.59 5.35 21.62
CA ASP A 108 -1.21 5.16 22.94
C ASP A 108 -2.31 6.21 23.20
N ALA A 109 -2.83 6.27 24.42
CA ALA A 109 -3.87 7.21 24.80
C ALA A 109 -3.47 8.69 24.66
N ARG A 110 -2.15 9.01 24.69
CA ARG A 110 -1.62 10.37 24.50
C ARG A 110 -1.30 10.67 23.05
N ALA A 111 -0.82 9.65 22.28
CA ALA A 111 -0.54 9.77 20.86
C ALA A 111 -1.63 9.05 20.06
N ARG A 112 -2.82 9.65 20.01
CA ARG A 112 -3.97 9.08 19.33
C ARG A 112 -3.84 9.24 17.81
N ALA A 113 -4.04 8.14 17.11
CA ALA A 113 -3.88 8.06 15.67
C ALA A 113 -4.78 9.05 14.91
N GLU A 114 -6.02 9.21 15.35
CA GLU A 114 -7.01 10.08 14.70
C GLU A 114 -6.73 11.57 14.89
N LEU A 115 -6.04 11.93 15.98
CA LEU A 115 -5.62 13.32 16.21
C LEU A 115 -4.35 13.66 15.45
N TRP A 116 -3.47 12.68 15.31
CA TRP A 116 -2.21 12.87 14.58
C TRP A 116 -2.41 12.95 13.06
N GLN A 117 -3.25 12.07 12.51
CA GLN A 117 -3.68 12.09 11.11
C GLN A 117 -5.20 12.31 11.03
N PRO A 118 -5.69 13.55 11.03
CA PRO A 118 -7.12 13.86 11.08
C PRO A 118 -7.82 13.78 9.72
N HIS A 119 -7.08 13.75 8.62
CA HIS A 119 -7.66 13.81 7.27
C HIS A 119 -8.36 12.50 6.90
N PRO A 120 -9.52 12.57 6.23
CA PRO A 120 -10.21 11.39 5.74
C PRO A 120 -9.32 10.56 4.80
N THR A 121 -9.31 9.25 4.99
CA THR A 121 -8.62 8.33 4.11
C THR A 121 -9.36 8.18 2.77
N VAL A 122 -8.68 7.66 1.75
CA VAL A 122 -9.32 7.26 0.49
C VAL A 122 -10.40 6.21 0.74
N PHE A 123 -10.19 5.33 1.72
CA PHE A 123 -11.14 4.28 2.08
C PHE A 123 -12.43 4.85 2.67
N GLU A 124 -12.35 5.81 3.58
CA GLU A 124 -13.52 6.50 4.13
C GLU A 124 -14.31 7.20 3.04
N ARG A 125 -13.60 7.89 2.12
CA ARG A 125 -14.25 8.54 0.97
C ARG A 125 -14.90 7.54 0.01
N ALA A 126 -14.23 6.40 -0.28
CA ALA A 126 -14.78 5.35 -1.14
C ALA A 126 -16.02 4.69 -0.50
N ALA A 127 -15.98 4.42 0.80
CA ALA A 127 -17.13 3.88 1.53
C ALA A 127 -18.35 4.81 1.46
N ALA A 128 -18.15 6.13 1.59
CA ALA A 128 -19.20 7.13 1.44
C ALA A 128 -19.83 7.16 0.03
N GLN A 129 -19.15 6.62 -0.98
CA GLN A 129 -19.65 6.48 -2.36
C GLN A 129 -20.21 5.06 -2.66
N GLY A 130 -20.43 4.24 -1.62
CA GLY A 130 -20.98 2.90 -1.76
C GLY A 130 -20.01 1.89 -2.41
N ILE A 131 -18.70 2.13 -2.30
CA ILE A 131 -17.65 1.19 -2.66
C ILE A 131 -17.26 0.43 -1.39
N ASP A 132 -17.05 -0.90 -1.47
CA ASP A 132 -16.53 -1.72 -0.35
C ASP A 132 -15.00 -1.63 -0.32
N PRO A 133 -14.38 -0.87 0.61
CA PRO A 133 -12.94 -0.79 0.73
C PRO A 133 -12.41 -1.94 1.58
N VAL A 134 -11.44 -2.68 1.04
CA VAL A 134 -10.84 -3.85 1.69
C VAL A 134 -9.33 -3.70 1.77
N VAL A 135 -8.78 -3.90 2.95
CA VAL A 135 -7.34 -3.98 3.19
C VAL A 135 -6.96 -5.43 3.45
N ILE A 136 -5.98 -5.93 2.71
CA ILE A 136 -5.42 -7.27 2.90
C ILE A 136 -3.98 -7.14 3.41
N GLY A 137 -3.68 -7.74 4.55
CA GLY A 137 -2.38 -7.65 5.19
C GLY A 137 -2.08 -8.83 6.13
N ALA A 138 -0.96 -8.77 6.84
CA ALA A 138 -0.66 -9.74 7.88
C ALA A 138 -1.44 -9.40 9.16
N GLU A 139 -1.88 -10.43 9.91
CA GLU A 139 -2.69 -10.27 11.14
C GLU A 139 -2.07 -9.30 12.16
N ARG A 140 -0.74 -9.31 12.30
CA ARG A 140 -0.03 -8.42 13.23
C ARG A 140 -0.24 -6.92 12.99
N TYR A 141 -0.78 -6.53 11.84
CA TYR A 141 -1.08 -5.12 11.51
C TYR A 141 -2.52 -4.74 11.75
N ARG A 142 -3.41 -5.72 12.02
CA ARG A 142 -4.80 -5.45 12.37
C ARG A 142 -4.86 -4.58 13.63
N ASP A 143 -5.70 -3.57 13.61
CA ASP A 143 -6.02 -2.70 14.74
C ASP A 143 -4.81 -2.03 15.43
N THR A 144 -3.64 -1.96 14.75
CA THR A 144 -2.53 -1.14 15.24
C THR A 144 -2.89 0.35 15.15
N GLY A 145 -2.30 1.19 15.99
CA GLY A 145 -2.53 2.63 15.91
C GLY A 145 -2.15 3.22 14.54
N PHE A 146 -1.09 2.69 13.90
CA PHE A 146 -0.75 3.09 12.54
C PHE A 146 -1.81 2.67 11.51
N THR A 147 -2.31 1.45 11.60
CA THR A 147 -3.43 0.99 10.76
C THR A 147 -4.65 1.87 10.96
N THR A 148 -4.98 2.20 12.19
CA THR A 148 -6.06 3.14 12.51
C THR A 148 -5.82 4.52 11.91
N ALA A 149 -4.58 5.03 11.92
CA ALA A 149 -4.26 6.33 11.35
C ALA A 149 -4.46 6.38 9.82
N VAL A 150 -4.04 5.32 9.09
CA VAL A 150 -3.90 5.39 7.63
C VAL A 150 -4.84 4.46 6.85
N LEU A 151 -5.46 3.45 7.48
CA LEU A 151 -6.32 2.47 6.80
C LEU A 151 -7.77 2.45 7.32
N ARG A 152 -8.14 3.40 8.18
CA ARG A 152 -9.52 3.49 8.69
C ARG A 152 -10.51 3.67 7.54
N GLY A 153 -11.70 3.16 7.74
CA GLY A 153 -12.75 3.11 6.72
C GLY A 153 -12.74 1.84 5.86
N ALA A 154 -11.68 1.03 5.93
CA ALA A 154 -11.61 -0.23 5.21
C ALA A 154 -11.79 -1.44 6.13
N ARG A 155 -12.41 -2.49 5.62
CA ARG A 155 -12.47 -3.80 6.26
C ARG A 155 -11.12 -4.51 6.14
N PHE A 156 -10.54 -4.95 7.25
CA PHE A 156 -9.26 -5.65 7.25
C PHE A 156 -9.43 -7.16 7.13
N VAL A 157 -8.76 -7.75 6.14
CA VAL A 157 -8.68 -9.20 5.87
C VAL A 157 -7.24 -9.66 6.07
N ALA A 158 -7.04 -10.64 6.93
CA ALA A 158 -5.70 -11.10 7.28
C ALA A 158 -5.35 -12.42 6.59
N HIS A 159 -4.15 -12.45 5.99
CA HIS A 159 -3.54 -13.65 5.44
C HIS A 159 -2.04 -13.70 5.75
N ARG A 160 -1.49 -14.91 5.87
CA ARG A 160 -0.11 -15.12 6.32
C ARG A 160 0.91 -14.91 5.20
N SER A 161 0.70 -15.54 4.05
CA SER A 161 1.65 -15.51 2.94
C SER A 161 1.30 -14.46 1.88
N VAL A 162 2.28 -14.09 1.06
CA VAL A 162 2.08 -13.21 -0.10
C VAL A 162 1.08 -13.83 -1.07
N ALA A 163 1.21 -15.15 -1.33
CA ALA A 163 0.33 -15.87 -2.24
C ALA A 163 -1.14 -15.82 -1.78
N GLU A 164 -1.40 -16.11 -0.49
CA GLU A 164 -2.76 -16.03 0.07
C GLU A 164 -3.37 -14.63 -0.03
N ARG A 165 -2.56 -13.57 0.19
CA ARG A 165 -3.05 -12.18 0.06
C ARG A 165 -3.41 -11.83 -1.39
N VAL A 166 -2.61 -12.28 -2.34
CA VAL A 166 -2.87 -12.05 -3.77
C VAL A 166 -4.09 -12.84 -4.23
N GLU A 167 -4.23 -14.10 -3.81
CA GLU A 167 -5.39 -14.93 -4.12
C GLU A 167 -6.68 -14.31 -3.57
N ALA A 168 -6.67 -13.89 -2.30
CA ALA A 168 -7.80 -13.20 -1.69
C ALA A 168 -8.18 -11.91 -2.44
N ALA A 169 -7.19 -11.16 -2.94
CA ALA A 169 -7.45 -9.98 -3.76
C ALA A 169 -8.12 -10.36 -5.09
N LEU A 170 -7.65 -11.41 -5.75
CA LEU A 170 -8.26 -11.92 -6.98
C LEU A 170 -9.70 -12.38 -6.78
N GLU A 171 -9.98 -13.10 -5.70
CA GLU A 171 -11.34 -13.53 -5.35
C GLU A 171 -12.28 -12.34 -5.15
N LEU A 172 -11.81 -11.32 -4.43
CA LEU A 172 -12.58 -10.09 -4.22
C LEU A 172 -12.85 -9.35 -5.53
N LEU A 173 -11.89 -9.30 -6.45
CA LEU A 173 -12.07 -8.65 -7.76
C LEU A 173 -13.08 -9.40 -8.63
N ARG A 174 -13.13 -10.75 -8.56
CA ARG A 174 -14.10 -11.60 -9.29
C ARG A 174 -15.52 -11.51 -8.75
N GLY A 175 -15.70 -11.09 -7.52
CA GLY A 175 -16.99 -11.12 -6.81
C GLY A 175 -18.08 -10.21 -7.37
N GLY A 176 -17.81 -9.41 -8.41
CA GLY A 176 -18.82 -8.60 -9.10
C GLY A 176 -19.32 -7.36 -8.35
N GLU A 177 -18.87 -7.09 -7.14
CA GLU A 177 -19.21 -5.91 -6.35
C GLU A 177 -18.23 -4.76 -6.62
N ARG A 178 -18.67 -3.52 -6.33
CA ARG A 178 -17.80 -2.35 -6.43
C ARG A 178 -16.83 -2.34 -5.25
N ARG A 179 -15.55 -2.63 -5.51
CA ARG A 179 -14.53 -2.73 -4.45
C ARG A 179 -13.28 -1.94 -4.75
N LEU A 180 -12.69 -1.40 -3.67
CA LEU A 180 -11.34 -0.86 -3.67
C LEU A 180 -10.49 -1.73 -2.74
N VAL A 181 -9.64 -2.56 -3.32
CA VAL A 181 -8.79 -3.50 -2.58
C VAL A 181 -7.38 -2.93 -2.45
N TYR A 182 -6.84 -2.93 -1.24
CA TYR A 182 -5.44 -2.59 -0.97
C TYR A 182 -4.73 -3.80 -0.37
N VAL A 183 -3.60 -4.18 -0.95
CA VAL A 183 -2.77 -5.30 -0.47
C VAL A 183 -1.42 -4.77 -0.02
N TYR A 184 -1.03 -5.06 1.21
CA TYR A 184 0.26 -4.69 1.76
C TYR A 184 1.21 -5.87 1.86
N ILE A 185 2.41 -5.73 1.25
CA ILE A 185 3.45 -6.75 1.17
C ILE A 185 4.76 -6.19 1.74
N PRO A 186 5.08 -6.43 3.03
CA PRO A 186 6.27 -5.90 3.70
C PRO A 186 7.50 -6.81 3.62
N GLU A 187 7.41 -7.99 3.04
CA GLU A 187 8.42 -9.06 3.15
C GLU A 187 9.78 -8.68 2.56
N LEU A 188 9.80 -7.87 1.49
CA LEU A 188 11.06 -7.39 0.88
C LEU A 188 11.77 -6.36 1.76
N ASP A 189 11.02 -5.40 2.31
CA ASP A 189 11.53 -4.43 3.27
C ASP A 189 12.14 -5.12 4.50
N GLN A 190 11.40 -6.09 5.07
CA GLN A 190 11.86 -6.86 6.22
C GLN A 190 13.15 -7.65 5.93
N ALA A 191 13.24 -8.30 4.78
CA ALA A 191 14.46 -9.01 4.37
C ALA A 191 15.61 -8.02 4.12
N GLY A 192 15.31 -6.85 3.54
CA GLY A 192 16.28 -5.78 3.32
C GLY A 192 16.87 -5.24 4.63
N HIS A 193 16.03 -5.04 5.64
CA HIS A 193 16.48 -4.61 6.97
C HIS A 193 17.25 -5.69 7.73
N ALA A 194 16.88 -6.97 7.59
CA ALA A 194 17.51 -8.07 8.32
C ALA A 194 18.86 -8.48 7.73
N GLU A 195 18.96 -8.58 6.41
CA GLU A 195 20.10 -9.21 5.74
C GLU A 195 20.70 -8.34 4.61
N GLY A 196 20.12 -7.17 4.35
CA GLY A 196 20.53 -6.24 3.29
C GLY A 196 19.77 -6.43 1.98
N CYS A 197 19.60 -5.31 1.27
CA CYS A 197 18.99 -5.30 -0.05
C CYS A 197 19.88 -6.03 -1.06
N GLY A 198 19.36 -7.10 -1.67
CA GLY A 198 20.09 -7.94 -2.61
C GLY A 198 20.79 -9.14 -2.00
N SER A 199 20.60 -9.40 -0.72
CA SER A 199 20.95 -10.69 -0.10
C SER A 199 20.19 -11.85 -0.75
N ALA A 200 20.65 -13.07 -0.48
CA ALA A 200 19.94 -14.27 -0.92
C ALA A 200 18.51 -14.34 -0.37
N ALA A 201 18.29 -13.91 0.88
CA ALA A 201 16.97 -13.85 1.48
C ALA A 201 16.07 -12.81 0.75
N TRP A 202 16.58 -11.61 0.50
CA TRP A 202 15.84 -10.59 -0.24
C TRP A 202 15.48 -11.06 -1.66
N THR A 203 16.42 -11.72 -2.34
CA THR A 203 16.19 -12.27 -3.69
C THR A 203 15.12 -13.35 -3.68
N ARG A 204 15.14 -14.26 -2.71
CA ARG A 204 14.05 -15.27 -2.57
C ARG A 204 12.68 -14.61 -2.36
N ARG A 205 12.58 -13.54 -1.56
CA ARG A 205 11.31 -12.81 -1.38
C ARG A 205 10.84 -12.14 -2.67
N LEU A 206 11.76 -11.66 -3.50
CA LEU A 206 11.42 -11.11 -4.80
C LEU A 206 10.87 -12.20 -5.76
N GLU A 207 11.48 -13.40 -5.75
CA GLU A 207 11.00 -14.55 -6.54
C GLU A 207 9.63 -15.04 -6.07
N GLU A 208 9.40 -15.12 -4.75
CA GLU A 208 8.10 -15.45 -4.17
C GLU A 208 7.02 -14.43 -4.58
N LEU A 209 7.35 -13.15 -4.57
CA LEU A 209 6.48 -12.08 -5.02
C LEU A 209 6.17 -12.20 -6.52
N ASP A 210 7.18 -12.37 -7.35
CA ASP A 210 7.03 -12.51 -8.81
C ASP A 210 6.14 -13.72 -9.16
N ALA A 211 6.32 -14.83 -8.46
CA ALA A 211 5.47 -16.01 -8.62
C ALA A 211 4.02 -15.75 -8.21
N ALA A 212 3.81 -15.10 -7.07
CA ALA A 212 2.47 -14.82 -6.55
C ALA A 212 1.69 -13.84 -7.44
N LEU A 213 2.35 -12.82 -8.02
CA LEU A 213 1.72 -11.83 -8.87
C LEU A 213 1.53 -12.28 -10.33
N GLY A 214 2.07 -13.43 -10.72
CA GLY A 214 1.95 -13.98 -12.06
C GLY A 214 0.52 -14.04 -12.61
N PRO A 215 -0.47 -14.51 -11.85
CA PRO A 215 -1.87 -14.54 -12.30
C PRO A 215 -2.46 -13.15 -12.59
N LEU A 216 -2.06 -12.12 -11.86
CA LEU A 216 -2.47 -10.72 -12.09
C LEU A 216 -1.83 -10.13 -13.34
N ALA A 217 -0.56 -10.47 -13.61
CA ALA A 217 0.17 -9.99 -14.80
C ALA A 217 -0.40 -10.54 -16.13
N GLN A 218 -1.11 -11.67 -16.08
CA GLN A 218 -1.75 -12.29 -17.25
C GLN A 218 -3.15 -11.75 -17.55
N GLY A 219 -3.59 -10.75 -16.85
CA GLY A 219 -4.91 -10.14 -16.95
C GLY A 219 -5.84 -10.67 -15.84
N ALA A 220 -6.12 -9.83 -14.87
CA ALA A 220 -7.23 -10.09 -13.97
C ALA A 220 -8.54 -10.10 -14.78
N PRO A 221 -9.50 -10.96 -14.44
CA PRO A 221 -10.78 -11.09 -15.15
C PRO A 221 -11.60 -9.80 -15.10
#